data_a66a348672c6731f18b1fb1e29d52165
#
_entry.id   a66a348672c6731f18b1fb1e29d52165
#
_cell.length_a   1.000
_cell.length_b   1.000
_cell.length_c   1.000
_cell.angle_alpha   90.00
_cell.angle_beta   90.00
_cell.angle_gamma   90.00
#
_symmetry.space_group_name_H-M   'P 1'
#
loop_
_entity.id
_entity.type
_entity.pdbx_description
1 polymer ?
#
loop_
_entity_poly.entity_id
_entity_poly.type
_entity_poly.pdbx_seq_one_letter_code
_entity_poly.pdbx_strand_id
1 'polypeptide(L)'
;FFIIVTLLYQSTAYSKSTDNNEFNHKYLSNYLSALLSYDKHNNELALEYFNSSKNLLNKHDKFLKKYVFSLVSDGQISKAIKHIQYSKNKNNSSFFEANLLLVLDSFNKKNFAKTSKLLTNLKAFQQNGTYEFIIYETLESFNKLFSEGIIESPNQNFGKLSLITTAFQNCYLTSNKTNSHFINLINSEEGDYSRYLFFYLTKLIENKDYDSAIQIASTIDPLTSDLLIAQTKKWIDQSNFKKFKKHFSCKKEVDILAEFFFLISREYSYRGEYEKSNFFLNISNYLNPKFYFNLSLLAEDYFVNSNFDLAKKALEKFDEEDEIYN
;
A
#
# COMPACT_ATOMS: atom_id res chain seq x y z
N PHE A 1 -71.91 -44.06 -20.84
CA PHE A 1 -70.47 -43.95 -20.43
C PHE A 1 -69.69 -43.10 -21.46
N PHE A 2 -69.48 -41.82 -21.17
CA PHE A 2 -68.63 -40.93 -21.96
C PHE A 2 -67.25 -40.88 -21.29
N ILE A 3 -66.25 -41.40 -22.01
CA ILE A 3 -64.85 -41.23 -21.61
C ILE A 3 -64.34 -39.92 -22.25
N ILE A 4 -64.12 -38.87 -21.41
CA ILE A 4 -63.45 -37.65 -21.86
C ILE A 4 -61.95 -37.88 -21.77
N VAL A 5 -61.32 -38.02 -22.96
CA VAL A 5 -59.87 -38.05 -23.08
C VAL A 5 -59.37 -36.62 -23.13
N THR A 6 -58.87 -36.14 -22.00
CA THR A 6 -58.16 -34.87 -21.94
C THR A 6 -56.72 -35.06 -22.44
N LEU A 7 -56.45 -34.62 -23.65
CA LEU A 7 -55.09 -34.45 -24.17
C LEU A 7 -54.38 -33.35 -23.43
N LEU A 8 -53.47 -33.72 -22.56
CA LEU A 8 -52.49 -32.81 -21.96
C LEU A 8 -51.48 -32.41 -23.03
N TYR A 9 -51.69 -31.25 -23.65
CA TYR A 9 -50.63 -30.59 -24.42
C TYR A 9 -49.57 -30.10 -23.44
N GLN A 10 -48.45 -30.81 -23.31
CA GLN A 10 -47.26 -30.28 -22.71
C GLN A 10 -46.65 -29.28 -23.70
N SER A 11 -46.93 -27.99 -23.50
CA SER A 11 -46.19 -26.95 -24.15
C SER A 11 -44.79 -26.91 -23.53
N THR A 12 -43.82 -27.49 -24.19
CA THR A 12 -42.42 -27.24 -23.91
C THR A 12 -42.13 -25.74 -24.20
N ALA A 13 -42.09 -24.96 -23.16
CA ALA A 13 -41.65 -23.57 -23.26
C ALA A 13 -40.16 -23.57 -23.65
N TYR A 14 -39.91 -23.50 -24.95
CA TYR A 14 -38.60 -23.16 -25.46
C TYR A 14 -38.35 -21.69 -25.14
N SER A 15 -37.61 -21.43 -24.09
CA SER A 15 -36.99 -20.14 -23.88
C SER A 15 -36.02 -19.92 -25.04
N LYS A 16 -36.41 -19.06 -25.99
CA LYS A 16 -35.54 -18.63 -27.07
C LYS A 16 -34.47 -17.74 -26.42
N SER A 17 -33.26 -18.29 -26.22
CA SER A 17 -32.11 -17.50 -25.84
C SER A 17 -31.76 -16.55 -26.99
N THR A 18 -32.25 -15.34 -26.90
CA THR A 18 -31.83 -14.23 -27.74
C THR A 18 -30.64 -13.58 -27.01
N ASP A 19 -29.52 -13.61 -27.65
CA ASP A 19 -28.22 -13.03 -27.37
C ASP A 19 -27.15 -13.98 -26.83
N ASN A 20 -26.21 -14.28 -27.71
CA ASN A 20 -24.97 -15.02 -27.44
C ASN A 20 -23.98 -14.26 -26.54
N ASN A 21 -24.46 -13.43 -25.62
CA ASN A 21 -23.72 -12.89 -24.48
C ASN A 21 -24.13 -13.64 -23.21
N GLU A 22 -24.09 -14.96 -23.26
CA GLU A 22 -24.51 -15.82 -22.16
C GLU A 22 -23.77 -15.48 -20.89
N PHE A 23 -24.56 -15.05 -19.90
CA PHE A 23 -24.21 -15.02 -18.51
C PHE A 23 -23.95 -16.47 -18.06
N ASN A 24 -22.71 -16.91 -18.18
CA ASN A 24 -22.35 -18.27 -17.82
C ASN A 24 -22.41 -18.42 -16.30
N HIS A 25 -23.36 -19.23 -15.81
CA HIS A 25 -23.54 -19.49 -14.38
C HIS A 25 -22.26 -19.94 -13.68
N LYS A 26 -21.33 -20.59 -14.39
CA LYS A 26 -20.04 -21.00 -13.88
C LYS A 26 -19.18 -19.78 -13.46
N TYR A 27 -19.20 -18.70 -14.23
CA TYR A 27 -18.44 -17.48 -13.85
C TYR A 27 -19.01 -16.82 -12.60
N LEU A 28 -20.35 -16.81 -12.44
CA LEU A 28 -20.97 -16.29 -11.24
C LEU A 28 -20.67 -17.18 -10.04
N SER A 29 -20.77 -18.50 -10.18
CA SER A 29 -20.42 -19.45 -9.12
C SER A 29 -18.97 -19.28 -8.67
N ASN A 30 -18.02 -19.21 -9.61
CA ASN A 30 -16.62 -18.95 -9.30
C ASN A 30 -16.41 -17.58 -8.61
N TYR A 31 -17.14 -16.54 -9.07
CA TYR A 31 -17.06 -15.23 -8.42
C TYR A 31 -17.55 -15.28 -6.96
N LEU A 32 -18.67 -15.95 -6.69
CA LEU A 32 -19.16 -16.15 -5.32
C LEU A 32 -18.17 -16.96 -4.48
N SER A 33 -17.57 -18.00 -5.05
CA SER A 33 -16.51 -18.77 -4.39
C SER A 33 -15.28 -17.92 -4.11
N ALA A 34 -14.92 -17.00 -5.02
CA ALA A 34 -13.84 -16.04 -4.80
C ALA A 34 -14.13 -15.12 -3.62
N LEU A 35 -15.35 -14.56 -3.53
CA LEU A 35 -15.75 -13.71 -2.41
C LEU A 35 -15.71 -14.48 -1.09
N LEU A 36 -16.25 -15.69 -1.03
CA LEU A 36 -16.22 -16.52 0.18
C LEU A 36 -14.80 -16.89 0.61
N SER A 37 -13.90 -17.18 -0.34
CA SER A 37 -12.50 -17.48 -0.05
C SER A 37 -11.78 -16.24 0.46
N TYR A 38 -12.03 -15.09 -0.14
CA TYR A 38 -11.48 -13.80 0.28
C TYR A 38 -11.91 -13.43 1.70
N ASP A 39 -13.21 -13.54 2.00
CA ASP A 39 -13.76 -13.25 3.33
C ASP A 39 -13.26 -14.23 4.41
N LYS A 40 -12.82 -15.44 4.01
CA LYS A 40 -12.14 -16.41 4.87
C LYS A 40 -10.61 -16.22 4.93
N HIS A 41 -10.10 -15.11 4.43
CA HIS A 41 -8.67 -14.78 4.36
C HIS A 41 -7.82 -15.76 3.53
N ASN A 42 -8.44 -16.62 2.71
CA ASN A 42 -7.74 -17.48 1.76
C ASN A 42 -7.62 -16.77 0.40
N ASN A 43 -6.68 -15.80 0.34
CA ASN A 43 -6.53 -14.95 -0.84
C ASN A 43 -5.97 -15.71 -2.06
N GLU A 44 -5.19 -16.78 -1.86
CA GLU A 44 -4.66 -17.61 -2.95
C GLU A 44 -5.80 -18.28 -3.70
N LEU A 45 -6.70 -18.95 -2.98
CA LEU A 45 -7.88 -19.57 -3.55
C LEU A 45 -8.87 -18.54 -4.14
N ALA A 46 -9.01 -17.38 -3.47
CA ALA A 46 -9.81 -16.28 -4.00
C ALA A 46 -9.31 -15.82 -5.36
N LEU A 47 -7.99 -15.65 -5.55
CA LEU A 47 -7.39 -15.27 -6.82
C LEU A 47 -7.59 -16.33 -7.91
N GLU A 48 -7.52 -17.60 -7.57
CA GLU A 48 -7.81 -18.69 -8.52
C GLU A 48 -9.24 -18.55 -9.09
N TYR A 49 -10.22 -18.38 -8.21
CA TYR A 49 -11.62 -18.20 -8.59
C TYR A 49 -11.87 -16.86 -9.31
N PHE A 50 -11.27 -15.74 -8.89
CA PHE A 50 -11.35 -14.49 -9.63
C PHE A 50 -10.76 -14.63 -11.04
N ASN A 51 -9.61 -15.29 -11.16
CA ASN A 51 -8.98 -15.53 -12.47
C ASN A 51 -9.88 -16.36 -13.40
N SER A 52 -10.59 -17.35 -12.85
CA SER A 52 -11.55 -18.19 -13.58
C SER A 52 -12.83 -17.43 -13.97
N SER A 53 -13.10 -16.27 -13.33
CA SER A 53 -14.29 -15.45 -13.53
C SER A 53 -14.04 -14.15 -14.28
N LYS A 54 -12.86 -13.95 -14.88
CA LYS A 54 -12.46 -12.68 -15.53
C LYS A 54 -13.43 -12.16 -16.58
N ASN A 55 -14.24 -13.01 -17.17
CA ASN A 55 -15.29 -12.60 -18.12
C ASN A 55 -16.33 -11.66 -17.48
N LEU A 56 -16.42 -11.62 -16.13
CA LEU A 56 -17.29 -10.71 -15.40
C LEU A 56 -16.68 -9.30 -15.21
N LEU A 57 -15.41 -9.11 -15.49
CA LEU A 57 -14.66 -7.86 -15.22
C LEU A 57 -15.33 -6.62 -15.82
N ASN A 58 -15.93 -6.75 -17.01
CA ASN A 58 -16.65 -5.65 -17.67
C ASN A 58 -18.18 -5.77 -17.60
N LYS A 59 -18.70 -6.80 -16.93
CA LYS A 59 -20.14 -7.13 -16.87
C LYS A 59 -20.72 -6.98 -15.48
N HIS A 60 -19.88 -7.00 -14.42
CA HIS A 60 -20.32 -6.96 -13.05
C HIS A 60 -19.59 -5.83 -12.30
N ASP A 61 -20.33 -4.81 -11.86
CA ASP A 61 -19.77 -3.55 -11.33
C ASP A 61 -18.83 -3.72 -10.13
N LYS A 62 -19.12 -4.67 -9.26
CA LYS A 62 -18.32 -4.91 -8.04
C LYS A 62 -17.13 -5.86 -8.24
N PHE A 63 -17.06 -6.55 -9.41
CA PHE A 63 -16.02 -7.54 -9.64
C PHE A 63 -14.62 -6.93 -9.61
N LEU A 64 -14.41 -5.85 -10.37
CA LEU A 64 -13.09 -5.23 -10.49
C LEU A 64 -12.56 -4.77 -9.14
N LYS A 65 -13.42 -4.16 -8.30
CA LYS A 65 -13.00 -3.69 -6.97
C LYS A 65 -12.46 -4.85 -6.12
N LYS A 66 -13.22 -5.91 -5.95
CA LYS A 66 -12.81 -7.08 -5.14
C LYS A 66 -11.59 -7.79 -5.72
N TYR A 67 -11.52 -7.92 -7.05
CA TYR A 67 -10.36 -8.51 -7.72
C TYR A 67 -9.08 -7.67 -7.54
N VAL A 68 -9.18 -6.34 -7.62
CA VAL A 68 -8.06 -5.42 -7.34
C VAL A 68 -7.57 -5.57 -5.91
N PHE A 69 -8.47 -5.59 -4.92
CA PHE A 69 -8.08 -5.82 -3.52
C PHE A 69 -7.35 -7.14 -3.34
N SER A 70 -7.88 -8.23 -3.91
CA SER A 70 -7.24 -9.55 -3.85
C SER A 70 -5.86 -9.57 -4.52
N LEU A 71 -5.69 -8.90 -5.67
CA LEU A 71 -4.39 -8.77 -6.34
C LEU A 71 -3.38 -7.96 -5.52
N VAL A 72 -3.83 -6.87 -4.89
CA VAL A 72 -2.96 -6.04 -4.04
C VAL A 72 -2.56 -6.80 -2.79
N SER A 73 -3.48 -7.51 -2.14
CA SER A 73 -3.19 -8.34 -0.96
C SER A 73 -2.17 -9.44 -1.26
N ASP A 74 -2.09 -9.91 -2.50
CA ASP A 74 -1.09 -10.88 -2.96
C ASP A 74 0.20 -10.23 -3.50
N GLY A 75 0.35 -8.91 -3.40
CA GLY A 75 1.50 -8.18 -3.92
C GLY A 75 1.53 -8.00 -5.45
N GLN A 76 0.49 -8.44 -6.18
CA GLN A 76 0.40 -8.36 -7.65
C GLN A 76 -0.06 -6.96 -8.13
N ILE A 77 0.48 -5.87 -7.57
CA ILE A 77 0.01 -4.50 -7.80
C ILE A 77 0.11 -4.10 -9.28
N SER A 78 1.21 -4.45 -9.96
CA SER A 78 1.36 -4.15 -11.39
C SER A 78 0.27 -4.78 -12.25
N LYS A 79 -0.24 -5.95 -11.85
CA LYS A 79 -1.35 -6.63 -12.53
C LYS A 79 -2.70 -5.97 -12.22
N ALA A 80 -2.90 -5.55 -10.97
CA ALA A 80 -4.07 -4.76 -10.59
C ALA A 80 -4.16 -3.47 -11.43
N ILE A 81 -3.06 -2.70 -11.53
CA ILE A 81 -2.97 -1.49 -12.35
C ILE A 81 -3.33 -1.78 -13.81
N LYS A 82 -2.81 -2.85 -14.41
CA LYS A 82 -3.16 -3.23 -15.78
C LYS A 82 -4.66 -3.48 -15.93
N HIS A 83 -5.28 -4.23 -15.02
CA HIS A 83 -6.72 -4.48 -15.09
C HIS A 83 -7.55 -3.20 -14.95
N ILE A 84 -7.14 -2.25 -14.10
CA ILE A 84 -7.79 -0.93 -13.98
C ILE A 84 -7.67 -0.15 -15.29
N GLN A 85 -6.47 -0.09 -15.89
CA GLN A 85 -6.21 0.66 -17.13
C GLN A 85 -6.98 0.11 -18.34
N TYR A 86 -7.15 -1.21 -18.42
CA TYR A 86 -7.83 -1.88 -19.54
C TYR A 86 -9.31 -2.14 -19.28
N SER A 87 -9.86 -1.73 -18.15
CA SER A 87 -11.30 -1.80 -17.90
C SER A 87 -12.06 -0.93 -18.91
N LYS A 88 -12.96 -1.60 -19.68
CA LYS A 88 -13.78 -0.92 -20.69
C LYS A 88 -14.89 -0.07 -20.05
N ASN A 89 -15.34 -0.46 -18.87
CA ASN A 89 -16.35 0.28 -18.13
C ASN A 89 -15.66 1.20 -17.10
N LYS A 90 -15.59 2.49 -17.42
CA LYS A 90 -14.97 3.49 -16.53
C LYS A 90 -15.69 3.63 -15.19
N ASN A 91 -16.99 3.34 -15.13
CA ASN A 91 -17.73 3.37 -13.87
C ASN A 91 -17.25 2.27 -12.92
N ASN A 92 -16.89 1.10 -13.43
CA ASN A 92 -16.37 -0.01 -12.61
C ASN A 92 -14.99 0.27 -12.02
N SER A 93 -14.20 1.17 -12.60
CA SER A 93 -12.90 1.62 -12.08
C SER A 93 -12.98 2.92 -11.28
N SER A 94 -14.19 3.48 -11.07
CA SER A 94 -14.40 4.71 -10.33
C SER A 94 -14.54 4.45 -8.83
N PHE A 95 -13.49 3.92 -8.20
CA PHE A 95 -13.35 3.82 -6.75
C PHE A 95 -11.97 4.35 -6.31
N PHE A 96 -11.88 4.77 -5.05
CA PHE A 96 -10.70 5.47 -4.53
C PHE A 96 -9.41 4.69 -4.78
N GLU A 97 -9.37 3.42 -4.40
CA GLU A 97 -8.16 2.61 -4.45
C GLU A 97 -7.67 2.37 -5.90
N ALA A 98 -8.59 2.28 -6.88
CA ALA A 98 -8.19 2.19 -8.29
C ALA A 98 -7.51 3.46 -8.77
N ASN A 99 -8.09 4.64 -8.46
CA ASN A 99 -7.50 5.93 -8.82
C ASN A 99 -6.18 6.15 -8.09
N LEU A 100 -6.07 5.76 -6.82
CA LEU A 100 -4.83 5.79 -6.06
C LEU A 100 -3.73 4.98 -6.74
N LEU A 101 -3.99 3.73 -7.13
CA LEU A 101 -3.01 2.88 -7.81
C LEU A 101 -2.52 3.49 -9.14
N LEU A 102 -3.39 4.16 -9.89
CA LEU A 102 -2.99 4.87 -11.11
C LEU A 102 -2.11 6.08 -10.82
N VAL A 103 -2.39 6.83 -9.76
CA VAL A 103 -1.55 7.95 -9.28
C VAL A 103 -0.17 7.43 -8.91
N LEU A 104 -0.09 6.34 -8.14
CA LEU A 104 1.19 5.75 -7.71
C LEU A 104 2.00 5.17 -8.86
N ASP A 105 1.36 4.55 -9.86
CA ASP A 105 2.03 4.14 -11.10
C ASP A 105 2.64 5.34 -11.84
N SER A 106 1.96 6.47 -11.84
CA SER A 106 2.45 7.70 -12.46
C SER A 106 3.64 8.30 -11.69
N PHE A 107 3.62 8.30 -10.35
CA PHE A 107 4.76 8.67 -9.51
C PHE A 107 5.97 7.75 -9.77
N ASN A 108 5.75 6.44 -9.79
CA ASN A 108 6.81 5.46 -10.02
C ASN A 108 7.48 5.66 -11.40
N LYS A 109 6.72 6.16 -12.38
CA LYS A 109 7.21 6.53 -13.71
C LYS A 109 7.75 7.96 -13.80
N LYS A 110 7.77 8.70 -12.71
CA LYS A 110 8.17 10.12 -12.61
C LYS A 110 7.42 11.03 -13.58
N ASN A 111 6.18 10.69 -13.90
CA ASN A 111 5.33 11.50 -14.80
C ASN A 111 4.43 12.44 -13.99
N PHE A 112 5.02 13.47 -13.40
CA PHE A 112 4.34 14.39 -12.48
C PHE A 112 3.19 15.16 -13.13
N ALA A 113 3.31 15.50 -14.43
CA ALA A 113 2.23 16.14 -15.18
C ALA A 113 0.99 15.22 -15.31
N LYS A 114 1.21 13.91 -15.55
CA LYS A 114 0.13 12.91 -15.54
C LYS A 114 -0.41 12.71 -14.13
N THR A 115 0.48 12.71 -13.12
CA THR A 115 0.09 12.59 -11.71
C THR A 115 -0.88 13.70 -11.31
N SER A 116 -0.60 14.96 -11.66
CA SER A 116 -1.51 16.10 -11.41
C SER A 116 -2.91 15.86 -12.00
N LYS A 117 -2.99 15.34 -13.23
CA LYS A 117 -4.28 15.02 -13.86
C LYS A 117 -5.01 13.88 -13.15
N LEU A 118 -4.29 12.87 -12.68
CA LEU A 118 -4.89 11.73 -11.98
C LEU A 118 -5.34 12.09 -10.56
N LEU A 119 -4.63 13.00 -9.89
CA LEU A 119 -5.01 13.52 -8.58
C LEU A 119 -6.38 14.23 -8.62
N THR A 120 -6.78 14.86 -9.75
CA THR A 120 -8.13 15.44 -9.86
C THR A 120 -9.23 14.38 -9.72
N ASN A 121 -8.97 13.14 -10.12
CA ASN A 121 -9.93 12.04 -9.94
C ASN A 121 -10.02 11.61 -8.47
N LEU A 122 -8.91 11.63 -7.73
CA LEU A 122 -8.91 11.36 -6.29
C LEU A 122 -9.67 12.42 -5.50
N LYS A 123 -9.66 13.66 -5.97
CA LYS A 123 -10.41 14.77 -5.36
C LYS A 123 -11.90 14.49 -5.22
N ALA A 124 -12.48 13.69 -6.11
CA ALA A 124 -13.89 13.31 -6.05
C ALA A 124 -14.25 12.45 -4.82
N PHE A 125 -13.27 11.85 -4.15
CA PHE A 125 -13.46 11.01 -2.95
C PHE A 125 -13.11 11.75 -1.66
N GLN A 126 -12.79 13.04 -1.72
CA GLN A 126 -12.47 13.84 -0.56
C GLN A 126 -13.70 14.04 0.34
N GLN A 127 -13.57 13.61 1.58
CA GLN A 127 -14.46 13.98 2.66
C GLN A 127 -13.60 14.35 3.86
N ASN A 128 -13.80 15.55 4.41
CA ASN A 128 -13.03 16.02 5.55
C ASN A 128 -13.04 14.99 6.69
N GLY A 129 -11.86 14.73 7.25
CA GLY A 129 -11.71 13.79 8.37
C GLY A 129 -11.55 12.32 7.95
N THR A 130 -11.54 12.01 6.66
CA THR A 130 -11.24 10.64 6.16
C THR A 130 -9.78 10.47 5.78
N TYR A 131 -9.32 9.21 5.74
CA TYR A 131 -7.95 8.92 5.25
C TYR A 131 -7.80 9.20 3.76
N GLU A 132 -8.85 9.06 2.96
CA GLU A 132 -8.87 9.42 1.56
C GLU A 132 -8.53 10.90 1.35
N PHE A 133 -9.06 11.77 2.20
CA PHE A 133 -8.73 13.20 2.22
C PHE A 133 -7.26 13.43 2.57
N ILE A 134 -6.76 12.81 3.65
CA ILE A 134 -5.36 12.93 4.09
C ILE A 134 -4.40 12.43 2.99
N ILE A 135 -4.72 11.30 2.37
CA ILE A 135 -3.91 10.73 1.27
C ILE A 135 -3.87 11.69 0.09
N TYR A 136 -5.03 12.22 -0.31
CA TYR A 136 -5.09 13.16 -1.43
C TYR A 136 -4.24 14.41 -1.18
N GLU A 137 -4.45 15.13 -0.07
CA GLU A 137 -3.73 16.36 0.29
C GLU A 137 -2.21 16.12 0.36
N THR A 138 -1.81 14.99 0.95
CA THR A 138 -0.39 14.64 1.09
C THR A 138 0.22 14.33 -0.29
N LEU A 139 -0.47 13.57 -1.14
CA LEU A 139 0.03 13.26 -2.48
C LEU A 139 0.07 14.49 -3.39
N GLU A 140 -0.87 15.43 -3.24
CA GLU A 140 -0.85 16.70 -3.97
C GLU A 140 0.36 17.53 -3.56
N SER A 141 0.63 17.65 -2.24
CA SER A 141 1.82 18.33 -1.72
C SER A 141 3.12 17.68 -2.20
N PHE A 142 3.22 16.34 -2.18
CA PHE A 142 4.38 15.63 -2.71
C PHE A 142 4.53 15.80 -4.23
N ASN A 143 3.43 15.85 -5.00
CA ASN A 143 3.53 16.07 -6.43
C ASN A 143 4.14 17.43 -6.76
N LYS A 144 3.75 18.49 -6.04
CA LYS A 144 4.34 19.84 -6.18
C LYS A 144 5.81 19.84 -5.75
N LEU A 145 6.12 19.19 -4.64
CA LEU A 145 7.50 19.06 -4.18
C LEU A 145 8.39 18.39 -5.25
N PHE A 146 7.94 17.27 -5.81
CA PHE A 146 8.76 16.47 -6.73
C PHE A 146 8.84 17.10 -8.13
N SER A 147 7.81 17.83 -8.56
CA SER A 147 7.79 18.49 -9.88
C SER A 147 8.45 19.88 -9.88
N GLU A 148 8.27 20.65 -8.81
CA GLU A 148 8.60 22.08 -8.77
C GLU A 148 9.64 22.42 -7.70
N GLY A 149 9.93 21.50 -6.76
CA GLY A 149 10.81 21.75 -5.63
C GLY A 149 10.20 22.67 -4.57
N ILE A 150 8.88 22.79 -4.51
CA ILE A 150 8.16 23.68 -3.61
C ILE A 150 7.57 22.87 -2.47
N ILE A 151 7.84 23.29 -1.21
CA ILE A 151 7.16 22.79 -0.03
C ILE A 151 5.88 23.60 0.16
N GLU A 152 4.74 22.96 -0.04
CA GLU A 152 3.45 23.51 0.38
C GLU A 152 3.01 22.84 1.67
N SER A 153 2.64 23.65 2.66
CA SER A 153 1.97 23.14 3.84
C SER A 153 0.56 22.68 3.44
N PRO A 154 0.12 21.49 3.85
CA PRO A 154 -1.25 21.07 3.67
C PRO A 154 -2.22 22.13 4.25
N ASN A 155 -3.39 22.29 3.64
CA ASN A 155 -4.43 23.21 4.12
C ASN A 155 -4.90 22.90 5.54
N GLN A 156 -4.66 21.67 6.01
CA GLN A 156 -4.96 21.21 7.36
C GLN A 156 -3.74 20.58 8.02
N ASN A 157 -3.66 20.72 9.33
CA ASN A 157 -2.65 20.03 10.13
C ASN A 157 -3.17 18.62 10.48
N PHE A 158 -2.47 17.60 9.99
CA PHE A 158 -2.77 16.19 10.27
C PHE A 158 -1.96 15.65 11.46
N GLY A 159 -1.60 16.52 12.39
CA GLY A 159 -0.85 16.15 13.61
C GLY A 159 0.51 15.53 13.28
N LYS A 160 0.75 14.35 13.85
CA LYS A 160 2.00 13.59 13.68
C LYS A 160 2.40 13.38 12.23
N LEU A 161 1.42 13.11 11.36
CA LEU A 161 1.68 12.88 9.94
C LEU A 161 2.23 14.12 9.25
N SER A 162 1.75 15.31 9.61
CA SER A 162 2.29 16.57 9.08
C SER A 162 3.74 16.81 9.49
N LEU A 163 4.12 16.51 10.75
CA LEU A 163 5.50 16.63 11.21
C LEU A 163 6.44 15.70 10.42
N ILE A 164 6.03 14.46 10.24
CA ILE A 164 6.79 13.46 9.48
C ILE A 164 6.92 13.87 8.02
N THR A 165 5.81 14.26 7.38
CA THR A 165 5.80 14.71 5.98
C THR A 165 6.74 15.92 5.80
N THR A 166 6.71 16.90 6.70
CA THR A 166 7.58 18.08 6.67
C THR A 166 9.06 17.68 6.78
N ALA A 167 9.40 16.73 7.64
CA ALA A 167 10.78 16.24 7.77
C ALA A 167 11.29 15.63 6.47
N PHE A 168 10.46 14.78 5.81
CA PHE A 168 10.84 14.18 4.53
C PHE A 168 10.86 15.17 3.36
N GLN A 169 9.98 16.16 3.32
CA GLN A 169 10.01 17.22 2.31
C GLN A 169 11.32 18.02 2.39
N ASN A 170 11.72 18.42 3.60
CA ASN A 170 12.99 19.11 3.81
C ASN A 170 14.20 18.21 3.49
N CYS A 171 14.11 16.91 3.79
CA CYS A 171 15.15 15.94 3.47
C CYS A 171 15.31 15.77 1.94
N TYR A 172 14.21 15.70 1.20
CA TYR A 172 14.22 15.62 -0.27
C TYR A 172 14.95 16.81 -0.90
N LEU A 173 14.63 18.02 -0.45
CA LEU A 173 15.26 19.26 -0.93
C LEU A 173 16.68 19.48 -0.40
N THR A 174 17.18 18.65 0.51
CA THR A 174 18.45 18.90 1.24
C THR A 174 18.47 20.26 1.93
N SER A 175 17.34 20.67 2.49
CA SER A 175 17.20 21.91 3.25
C SER A 175 18.13 21.92 4.47
N ASN A 176 18.64 23.10 4.84
CA ASN A 176 19.38 23.28 6.09
C ASN A 176 18.53 23.04 7.35
N LYS A 177 17.19 23.02 7.20
CA LYS A 177 16.24 22.70 8.28
C LYS A 177 16.03 21.20 8.47
N THR A 178 16.55 20.34 7.60
CA THR A 178 16.32 18.87 7.66
C THR A 178 16.70 18.31 9.02
N ASN A 179 17.89 18.65 9.53
CA ASN A 179 18.38 18.12 10.81
C ASN A 179 17.47 18.53 11.96
N SER A 180 17.08 19.82 12.04
CA SER A 180 16.18 20.29 13.09
C SER A 180 14.81 19.63 13.05
N HIS A 181 14.25 19.37 11.87
CA HIS A 181 12.97 18.66 11.75
C HIS A 181 13.06 17.21 12.24
N PHE A 182 14.12 16.47 11.89
CA PHE A 182 14.29 15.10 12.39
C PHE A 182 14.58 15.07 13.90
N ILE A 183 15.43 15.95 14.40
CA ILE A 183 15.75 16.02 15.84
C ILE A 183 14.48 16.35 16.65
N ASN A 184 13.70 17.34 16.21
CA ASN A 184 12.44 17.70 16.88
C ASN A 184 11.43 16.57 16.84
N LEU A 185 11.37 15.81 15.73
CA LEU A 185 10.48 14.67 15.60
C LEU A 185 10.89 13.54 16.57
N ILE A 186 12.18 13.16 16.60
CA ILE A 186 12.69 12.06 17.43
C ILE A 186 12.56 12.40 18.93
N ASN A 187 12.74 13.66 19.33
CA ASN A 187 12.64 14.11 20.71
C ASN A 187 11.22 14.50 21.14
N SER A 188 10.21 14.28 20.29
CA SER A 188 8.84 14.62 20.64
C SER A 188 8.27 13.67 21.69
N GLU A 189 7.72 14.23 22.76
CA GLU A 189 7.04 13.47 23.83
C GLU A 189 5.64 12.96 23.41
N GLU A 190 5.13 13.38 22.24
CA GLU A 190 3.78 13.06 21.79
C GLU A 190 3.60 11.61 21.27
N GLY A 191 4.68 10.84 21.20
CA GLY A 191 4.65 9.45 20.76
C GLY A 191 6.01 8.84 20.47
N ASP A 192 6.02 7.55 20.11
CA ASP A 192 7.24 6.86 19.71
C ASP A 192 7.60 7.20 18.25
N TYR A 193 8.68 7.94 18.10
CA TYR A 193 9.27 8.32 16.82
C TYR A 193 10.68 7.72 16.62
N SER A 194 11.05 6.71 17.41
CA SER A 194 12.37 6.06 17.36
C SER A 194 12.73 5.60 15.94
N ARG A 195 11.75 5.11 15.19
CA ARG A 195 11.88 4.73 13.78
C ARG A 195 12.54 5.82 12.92
N TYR A 196 12.25 7.10 13.20
CA TYR A 196 12.76 8.23 12.40
C TYR A 196 14.25 8.50 12.62
N LEU A 197 14.83 7.91 13.67
CA LEU A 197 16.27 7.90 13.87
C LEU A 197 17.00 7.19 12.72
N PHE A 198 16.45 6.07 12.20
CA PHE A 198 16.98 5.40 11.01
C PHE A 198 17.06 6.36 9.81
N PHE A 199 15.99 7.10 9.53
CA PHE A 199 15.95 8.03 8.38
C PHE A 199 16.89 9.22 8.57
N TYR A 200 17.02 9.72 9.79
CA TYR A 200 17.98 10.77 10.11
C TYR A 200 19.44 10.30 9.95
N LEU A 201 19.78 9.13 10.47
CA LEU A 201 21.11 8.53 10.30
C LEU A 201 21.38 8.25 8.81
N THR A 202 20.40 7.75 8.05
CA THR A 202 20.53 7.60 6.61
C THR A 202 20.89 8.91 5.92
N LYS A 203 20.26 10.02 6.32
CA LYS A 203 20.56 11.35 5.79
C LYS A 203 21.97 11.83 6.12
N LEU A 204 22.45 11.63 7.34
CA LEU A 204 23.82 11.97 7.73
C LEU A 204 24.83 11.16 6.89
N ILE A 205 24.61 9.87 6.75
CA ILE A 205 25.45 8.96 5.94
C ILE A 205 25.44 9.34 4.44
N GLU A 206 24.31 9.72 3.88
CA GLU A 206 24.22 10.23 2.50
C GLU A 206 25.05 11.50 2.30
N ASN A 207 25.10 12.36 3.31
CA ASN A 207 25.89 13.59 3.32
C ASN A 207 27.38 13.35 3.68
N LYS A 208 27.77 12.09 3.96
CA LYS A 208 29.12 11.70 4.42
C LYS A 208 29.50 12.27 5.80
N ASP A 209 28.51 12.65 6.58
CA ASP A 209 28.67 13.08 7.98
C ASP A 209 28.67 11.84 8.89
N TYR A 210 29.74 11.04 8.75
CA TYR A 210 29.88 9.77 9.46
C TYR A 210 30.12 9.99 10.95
N ASP A 211 30.84 11.04 11.32
CA ASP A 211 31.18 11.34 12.73
C ASP A 211 29.90 11.60 13.54
N SER A 212 29.01 12.46 13.03
CA SER A 212 27.71 12.70 13.65
C SER A 212 26.85 11.42 13.70
N ALA A 213 26.85 10.61 12.65
CA ALA A 213 26.10 9.36 12.61
C ALA A 213 26.59 8.36 13.67
N ILE A 214 27.92 8.21 13.84
CA ILE A 214 28.53 7.34 14.84
C ILE A 214 28.23 7.86 16.25
N GLN A 215 28.36 9.16 16.49
CA GLN A 215 28.06 9.77 17.77
C GLN A 215 26.61 9.51 18.21
N ILE A 216 25.64 9.73 17.31
CA ILE A 216 24.23 9.47 17.58
C ILE A 216 23.98 7.97 17.80
N ALA A 217 24.54 7.10 16.93
CA ALA A 217 24.37 5.67 17.08
C ALA A 217 24.97 5.11 18.39
N SER A 218 25.99 5.77 18.96
CA SER A 218 26.57 5.35 20.24
C SER A 218 25.58 5.47 21.41
N THR A 219 24.53 6.29 21.29
CA THR A 219 23.48 6.44 22.31
C THR A 219 22.35 5.40 22.20
N ILE A 220 22.34 4.60 21.15
CA ILE A 220 21.33 3.55 20.94
C ILE A 220 21.68 2.34 21.82
N ASP A 221 20.71 1.91 22.63
CA ASP A 221 20.76 0.63 23.31
C ASP A 221 20.03 -0.42 22.45
N PRO A 222 20.74 -1.38 21.85
CA PRO A 222 20.14 -2.37 20.97
C PRO A 222 19.19 -3.35 21.69
N LEU A 223 19.26 -3.46 23.02
CA LEU A 223 18.43 -4.37 23.80
C LEU A 223 17.02 -3.82 24.08
N THR A 224 16.92 -2.48 24.10
CA THR A 224 15.64 -1.78 24.38
C THR A 224 15.03 -1.12 23.15
N SER A 225 15.76 -1.06 22.04
CA SER A 225 15.30 -0.48 20.77
C SER A 225 14.49 -1.48 19.94
N ASP A 226 13.65 -0.96 19.01
CA ASP A 226 13.05 -1.79 18.00
C ASP A 226 14.10 -2.41 17.06
N LEU A 227 13.71 -3.47 16.34
CA LEU A 227 14.62 -4.23 15.50
C LEU A 227 15.28 -3.39 14.40
N LEU A 228 14.56 -2.42 13.81
CA LEU A 228 15.12 -1.53 12.79
C LEU A 228 16.25 -0.68 13.37
N ILE A 229 16.06 -0.14 14.56
CA ILE A 229 17.05 0.72 15.23
C ILE A 229 18.25 -0.09 15.72
N ALA A 230 18.01 -1.27 16.28
CA ALA A 230 19.08 -2.20 16.65
C ALA A 230 19.94 -2.61 15.44
N GLN A 231 19.30 -2.93 14.30
CA GLN A 231 19.99 -3.24 13.04
C GLN A 231 20.76 -2.04 12.50
N THR A 232 20.19 -0.85 12.60
CA THR A 232 20.82 0.42 12.22
C THR A 232 22.13 0.64 12.97
N LYS A 233 22.11 0.47 14.30
CA LYS A 233 23.31 0.56 15.14
C LYS A 233 24.37 -0.46 14.69
N LYS A 234 23.99 -1.72 14.49
CA LYS A 234 24.89 -2.78 14.03
C LYS A 234 25.59 -2.40 12.72
N TRP A 235 24.88 -1.86 11.74
CA TRP A 235 25.49 -1.42 10.47
C TRP A 235 26.47 -0.27 10.66
N ILE A 236 26.21 0.67 11.58
CA ILE A 236 27.14 1.78 11.88
C ILE A 236 28.37 1.26 12.58
N ASP A 237 28.22 0.42 13.62
CA ASP A 237 29.33 -0.18 14.37
C ASP A 237 30.27 -0.99 13.45
N GLN A 238 29.74 -1.62 12.41
CA GLN A 238 30.48 -2.35 11.38
C GLN A 238 30.98 -1.45 10.23
N SER A 239 30.73 -0.15 10.25
CA SER A 239 31.00 0.80 9.17
C SER A 239 30.38 0.40 7.83
N ASN A 240 29.25 -0.34 7.86
CA ASN A 240 28.54 -0.83 6.69
C ASN A 240 27.52 0.20 6.15
N PHE A 241 28.01 1.41 5.86
CA PHE A 241 27.20 2.55 5.42
C PHE A 241 26.47 2.31 4.07
N LYS A 242 26.91 1.34 3.28
CA LYS A 242 26.27 1.00 2.00
C LYS A 242 24.86 0.43 2.20
N LYS A 243 24.59 -0.25 3.33
CA LYS A 243 23.28 -0.83 3.65
C LYS A 243 22.20 0.26 3.70
N PHE A 244 22.48 1.41 4.28
CA PHE A 244 21.55 2.53 4.37
C PHE A 244 21.01 2.96 3.00
N LYS A 245 21.92 3.23 2.05
CA LYS A 245 21.55 3.64 0.68
C LYS A 245 20.84 2.55 -0.13
N LYS A 246 21.05 1.28 0.22
CA LYS A 246 20.35 0.14 -0.39
C LYS A 246 18.86 0.20 -0.03
N HIS A 247 18.54 0.54 1.22
CA HIS A 247 17.20 0.43 1.75
C HIS A 247 16.34 1.69 1.58
N PHE A 248 16.93 2.87 1.75
CA PHE A 248 16.17 4.14 1.69
C PHE A 248 17.06 5.30 1.22
N SER A 249 16.43 6.25 0.53
CA SER A 249 17.02 7.56 0.24
C SER A 249 15.94 8.64 0.16
N CYS A 250 16.14 9.75 0.88
CA CYS A 250 15.28 10.93 0.74
C CYS A 250 15.28 11.54 -0.68
N LYS A 251 16.22 11.15 -1.54
CA LYS A 251 16.29 11.63 -2.93
C LYS A 251 15.43 10.82 -3.90
N LYS A 252 14.78 9.77 -3.39
CA LYS A 252 13.88 8.93 -4.20
C LYS A 252 12.44 9.16 -3.77
N GLU A 253 11.66 9.66 -4.67
CA GLU A 253 10.26 9.98 -4.48
C GLU A 253 9.46 8.78 -3.97
N VAL A 254 9.72 7.61 -4.56
CA VAL A 254 9.03 6.35 -4.19
C VAL A 254 9.38 5.84 -2.81
N ASP A 255 10.61 6.08 -2.31
CA ASP A 255 11.02 5.69 -0.97
C ASP A 255 10.25 6.51 0.09
N ILE A 256 10.06 7.83 -0.16
CA ILE A 256 9.28 8.72 0.71
C ILE A 256 7.79 8.31 0.69
N LEU A 257 7.24 8.06 -0.49
CA LEU A 257 5.85 7.63 -0.63
C LEU A 257 5.62 6.26 0.04
N ALA A 258 6.61 5.36 -0.03
CA ALA A 258 6.53 4.06 0.64
C ALA A 258 6.39 4.23 2.17
N GLU A 259 7.17 5.12 2.78
CA GLU A 259 7.07 5.40 4.20
C GLU A 259 5.72 6.06 4.55
N PHE A 260 5.23 6.99 3.73
CA PHE A 260 3.91 7.56 3.92
C PHE A 260 2.81 6.50 3.95
N PHE A 261 2.82 5.54 3.02
CA PHE A 261 1.82 4.47 3.00
C PHE A 261 2.01 3.45 4.13
N PHE A 262 3.22 3.26 4.62
CA PHE A 262 3.45 2.51 5.86
C PHE A 262 2.74 3.19 7.06
N LEU A 263 2.81 4.53 7.18
CA LEU A 263 2.11 5.25 8.24
C LEU A 263 0.59 5.10 8.13
N ILE A 264 0.05 5.22 6.93
CA ILE A 264 -1.39 5.01 6.71
C ILE A 264 -1.79 3.58 7.10
N SER A 265 -0.99 2.57 6.75
CA SER A 265 -1.26 1.19 7.11
C SER A 265 -1.25 0.98 8.63
N ARG A 266 -0.26 1.57 9.32
CA ARG A 266 -0.13 1.49 10.78
C ARG A 266 -1.35 2.06 11.50
N GLU A 267 -1.91 3.18 11.00
CA GLU A 267 -3.14 3.75 11.54
C GLU A 267 -4.36 2.82 11.38
N TYR A 268 -4.46 2.10 10.25
CA TYR A 268 -5.50 1.09 10.06
C TYR A 268 -5.27 -0.14 10.96
N SER A 269 -4.02 -0.60 11.11
CA SER A 269 -3.67 -1.72 12.01
C SER A 269 -4.07 -1.40 13.45
N TYR A 270 -3.76 -0.21 13.97
CA TYR A 270 -4.16 0.21 15.32
C TYR A 270 -5.69 0.22 15.54
N ARG A 271 -6.47 0.38 14.49
CA ARG A 271 -7.94 0.31 14.54
C ARG A 271 -8.48 -1.11 14.35
N GLY A 272 -7.62 -2.10 14.15
CA GLY A 272 -8.03 -3.47 13.82
C GLY A 272 -8.58 -3.62 12.40
N GLU A 273 -8.39 -2.63 11.51
CA GLU A 273 -8.82 -2.68 10.11
C GLU A 273 -7.73 -3.33 9.24
N TYR A 274 -7.36 -4.58 9.56
CA TYR A 274 -6.20 -5.27 9.00
C TYR A 274 -6.26 -5.48 7.48
N GLU A 275 -7.45 -5.62 6.88
CA GLU A 275 -7.58 -5.72 5.41
C GLU A 275 -7.07 -4.45 4.73
N LYS A 276 -7.41 -3.28 5.26
CA LYS A 276 -6.91 -2.00 4.75
C LYS A 276 -5.44 -1.78 5.08
N SER A 277 -5.01 -2.13 6.30
CA SER A 277 -3.60 -2.10 6.67
C SER A 277 -2.77 -2.88 5.66
N ASN A 278 -3.12 -4.14 5.40
CA ASN A 278 -2.43 -5.02 4.45
C ASN A 278 -2.44 -4.46 3.03
N PHE A 279 -3.53 -3.81 2.60
CA PHE A 279 -3.60 -3.15 1.31
C PHE A 279 -2.53 -2.05 1.19
N PHE A 280 -2.41 -1.16 2.18
CA PHE A 280 -1.43 -0.06 2.18
C PHE A 280 0.00 -0.54 2.44
N LEU A 281 0.21 -1.60 3.23
CA LEU A 281 1.53 -2.23 3.39
C LEU A 281 2.06 -2.81 2.09
N ASN A 282 1.20 -3.49 1.32
CA ASN A 282 1.60 -4.00 0.01
C ASN A 282 1.91 -2.85 -0.97
N ILE A 283 1.20 -1.72 -0.90
CA ILE A 283 1.55 -0.52 -1.65
C ILE A 283 2.93 0.01 -1.21
N SER A 284 3.19 0.13 0.09
CA SER A 284 4.49 0.54 0.61
C SER A 284 5.62 -0.34 0.08
N ASN A 285 5.45 -1.67 0.15
CA ASN A 285 6.42 -2.63 -0.35
C ASN A 285 6.58 -2.58 -1.89
N TYR A 286 5.53 -2.29 -2.64
CA TYR A 286 5.60 -2.08 -4.09
C TYR A 286 6.43 -0.85 -4.47
N LEU A 287 6.28 0.23 -3.72
CA LEU A 287 7.02 1.49 -3.96
C LEU A 287 8.50 1.37 -3.57
N ASN A 288 8.79 0.72 -2.44
CA ASN A 288 10.16 0.45 -2.01
C ASN A 288 10.34 -1.02 -1.55
N PRO A 289 10.51 -1.96 -2.47
CA PRO A 289 10.66 -3.38 -2.13
C PRO A 289 11.99 -3.70 -1.41
N LYS A 290 12.92 -2.75 -1.35
CA LYS A 290 14.18 -2.91 -0.64
C LYS A 290 14.07 -2.56 0.84
N PHE A 291 13.02 -1.84 1.24
CA PHE A 291 12.74 -1.51 2.63
C PHE A 291 11.78 -2.53 3.24
N TYR A 292 12.19 -3.79 3.26
CA TYR A 292 11.39 -4.92 3.73
C TYR A 292 11.06 -4.87 5.23
N PHE A 293 11.71 -3.99 6.02
CA PHE A 293 11.37 -3.79 7.44
C PHE A 293 9.89 -3.48 7.69
N ASN A 294 9.19 -2.92 6.70
CA ASN A 294 7.75 -2.69 6.78
C ASN A 294 6.94 -4.00 6.77
N LEU A 295 7.53 -5.12 6.33
CA LEU A 295 6.89 -6.43 6.33
C LEU A 295 6.70 -7.01 7.74
N SER A 296 7.42 -6.50 8.75
CA SER A 296 7.20 -6.89 10.15
C SER A 296 5.76 -6.59 10.60
N LEU A 297 5.24 -5.40 10.26
CA LEU A 297 3.85 -5.06 10.54
C LEU A 297 2.87 -5.95 9.76
N LEU A 298 3.19 -6.32 8.52
CA LEU A 298 2.36 -7.23 7.74
C LEU A 298 2.31 -8.63 8.39
N ALA A 299 3.45 -9.12 8.88
CA ALA A 299 3.52 -10.39 9.61
C ALA A 299 2.73 -10.32 10.92
N GLU A 300 2.82 -9.21 11.66
CA GLU A 300 2.06 -8.97 12.87
C GLU A 300 0.54 -8.95 12.59
N ASP A 301 0.09 -8.21 11.60
CA ASP A 301 -1.31 -8.16 11.19
C ASP A 301 -1.85 -9.55 10.83
N TYR A 302 -1.08 -10.35 10.10
CA TYR A 302 -1.45 -11.73 9.78
C TYR A 302 -1.48 -12.62 11.04
N PHE A 303 -0.51 -12.46 11.92
CA PHE A 303 -0.44 -13.24 13.17
C PHE A 303 -1.64 -12.97 14.09
N VAL A 304 -2.00 -11.69 14.29
CA VAL A 304 -3.15 -11.29 15.11
C VAL A 304 -4.46 -11.83 14.51
N ASN A 305 -4.55 -11.93 13.19
CA ASN A 305 -5.68 -12.53 12.48
C ASN A 305 -5.62 -14.06 12.37
N SER A 306 -4.72 -14.71 13.12
CA SER A 306 -4.53 -16.17 13.12
C SER A 306 -4.15 -16.76 11.75
N ASN A 307 -3.59 -15.95 10.86
CA ASN A 307 -3.09 -16.34 9.54
C ASN A 307 -1.58 -16.65 9.60
N PHE A 308 -1.21 -17.67 10.41
CA PHE A 308 0.19 -17.96 10.72
C PHE A 308 1.05 -18.30 9.50
N ASP A 309 0.50 -18.97 8.49
CA ASP A 309 1.22 -19.30 7.25
C ASP A 309 1.58 -18.03 6.46
N LEU A 310 0.67 -17.05 6.40
CA LEU A 310 0.94 -15.77 5.74
C LEU A 310 1.91 -14.92 6.55
N ALA A 311 1.83 -14.93 7.88
CA ALA A 311 2.80 -14.28 8.77
C ALA A 311 4.21 -14.83 8.53
N LYS A 312 4.35 -16.16 8.48
CA LYS A 312 5.61 -16.84 8.18
C LYS A 312 6.13 -16.45 6.79
N LYS A 313 5.30 -16.50 5.73
CA LYS A 313 5.67 -16.08 4.37
C LYS A 313 6.11 -14.62 4.30
N ALA A 314 5.55 -13.73 5.12
CA ALA A 314 5.99 -12.34 5.19
C ALA A 314 7.38 -12.23 5.83
N LEU A 315 7.66 -12.97 6.89
CA LEU A 315 8.96 -13.00 7.57
C LEU A 315 10.06 -13.66 6.72
N GLU A 316 9.75 -14.68 5.91
CA GLU A 316 10.69 -15.32 4.98
C GLU A 316 11.28 -14.37 3.92
N LYS A 317 10.72 -13.16 3.78
CA LYS A 317 11.25 -12.13 2.88
C LYS A 317 12.38 -11.30 3.48
N PHE A 318 12.66 -11.45 4.77
CA PHE A 318 13.80 -10.81 5.39
C PHE A 318 15.10 -11.43 4.85
N ASP A 319 16.10 -10.58 4.62
CA ASP A 319 17.37 -10.99 4.06
C ASP A 319 18.17 -11.80 5.11
N GLU A 320 18.67 -12.96 4.74
CA GLU A 320 19.51 -13.81 5.60
C GLU A 320 20.76 -13.08 6.13
N GLU A 321 21.20 -12.00 5.44
CA GLU A 321 22.29 -11.15 5.90
C GLU A 321 21.91 -10.23 7.09
N ASP A 322 20.64 -10.14 7.44
CA ASP A 322 20.17 -9.28 8.53
C ASP A 322 19.99 -10.13 9.81
N GLU A 323 21.11 -10.45 10.45
CA GLU A 323 21.22 -11.34 11.61
C GLU A 323 20.35 -10.99 12.82
N ILE A 324 19.82 -9.75 12.91
CA ILE A 324 18.91 -9.35 13.99
C ILE A 324 17.48 -9.85 13.72
N TYR A 325 17.12 -10.05 12.44
CA TYR A 325 15.81 -10.57 12.04
C TYR A 325 15.79 -12.10 11.84
N ASN A 326 16.95 -12.74 11.84
CA ASN A 326 17.13 -14.18 11.79
C ASN A 326 17.54 -14.73 13.14
#